data_3384f51984deeceb9df72819857bb432
#
_entry.id   3384f51984deeceb9df72819857bb432
#
_cell.length_a   1.000
_cell.length_b   1.000
_cell.length_c   1.000
_cell.angle_alpha   90.00
_cell.angle_beta   90.00
_cell.angle_gamma   90.00
#
_symmetry.space_group_name_H-M   'P 1'
#
loop_
_entity.id
_entity.type
_entity.pdbx_description
1 polymer ?
#
loop_
_entity_poly.entity_id
_entity_poly.type
_entity_poly.pdbx_seq_one_letter_code
_entity_poly.pdbx_strand_id
1 'polypeptide(L)'
;SLIAAQAACINGGYLYQPHVVEQIRDSSGAVVYQHDNTPLRQVVSQQTSATARECLEYVVSDGGGRNGQVKGYRIGGKTGTADKGKTGDVVVSFVAFAPADDPQIIMLIAMDSPARDTGTYPSGGAMVAPVASKIMAEILPYLGIEPTYTAEELMGADTTVPYVVGMTREEAQQRVKDRGFGCQIVGDGDTITDQTPAGGAIIPGNATVILYAGAEKATELCTVPNLLGRTASEANSLASNAGLILRFTGATNSTSGSIVV
;
A
#
# COMPACT_ATOMS: atom_id res chain seq x y z
N SER A 1 15.39 -24.52 -1.92
CA SER A 1 14.04 -24.35 -1.34
C SER A 1 13.08 -23.74 -2.36
N LEU A 2 11.77 -23.88 -2.14
CA LEU A 2 10.75 -23.32 -3.04
C LEU A 2 10.89 -21.79 -3.16
N ILE A 3 11.10 -21.11 -2.03
CA ILE A 3 11.25 -19.64 -2.03
C ILE A 3 12.51 -19.18 -2.82
N ALA A 4 13.61 -19.93 -2.73
CA ALA A 4 14.82 -19.60 -3.51
C ALA A 4 14.60 -19.76 -5.03
N ALA A 5 13.84 -20.78 -5.44
CA ALA A 5 13.48 -20.98 -6.84
C ALA A 5 12.58 -19.86 -7.35
N GLN A 6 11.60 -19.44 -6.55
CA GLN A 6 10.70 -18.33 -6.90
C GLN A 6 11.42 -16.98 -6.89
N ALA A 7 12.32 -16.74 -5.93
CA ALA A 7 13.17 -15.55 -5.94
C ALA A 7 13.98 -15.45 -7.22
N ALA A 8 14.54 -16.57 -7.70
CA ALA A 8 15.29 -16.60 -8.97
C ALA A 8 14.43 -16.25 -10.20
N CYS A 9 13.11 -16.47 -10.15
CA CYS A 9 12.21 -16.09 -11.25
C CYS A 9 11.95 -14.57 -11.32
N ILE A 10 12.15 -13.82 -10.22
CA ILE A 10 11.75 -12.41 -10.13
C ILE A 10 12.90 -11.43 -9.94
N ASN A 11 14.12 -11.90 -9.68
CA ASN A 11 15.30 -11.08 -9.37
C ASN A 11 16.27 -10.90 -10.54
N GLY A 12 15.81 -11.04 -11.77
CA GLY A 12 16.66 -11.01 -12.96
C GLY A 12 17.16 -12.39 -13.42
N GLY A 13 16.64 -13.46 -12.78
CA GLY A 13 16.94 -14.85 -13.15
C GLY A 13 18.08 -15.49 -12.37
N TYR A 14 18.55 -14.88 -11.29
CA TYR A 14 19.72 -15.35 -10.55
C TYR A 14 19.35 -16.23 -9.35
N LEU A 15 19.88 -17.45 -9.32
CA LEU A 15 19.74 -18.34 -8.19
C LEU A 15 20.90 -18.13 -7.21
N TYR A 16 20.55 -17.80 -5.97
CA TYR A 16 21.49 -17.64 -4.87
C TYR A 16 21.39 -18.83 -3.89
N GLN A 17 22.44 -19.06 -3.13
CA GLN A 17 22.42 -19.99 -2.00
C GLN A 17 21.77 -19.28 -0.82
N PRO A 18 20.64 -19.78 -0.29
CA PRO A 18 20.03 -19.20 0.91
C PRO A 18 20.96 -19.37 2.13
N HIS A 19 21.04 -18.31 2.93
CA HIS A 19 21.84 -18.31 4.16
C HIS A 19 21.12 -17.50 5.26
N VAL A 20 21.55 -17.64 6.49
CA VAL A 20 21.04 -16.93 7.68
C VAL A 20 22.16 -16.13 8.33
N VAL A 21 23.40 -16.56 8.14
CA VAL A 21 24.58 -15.89 8.69
C VAL A 21 25.30 -15.18 7.56
N GLU A 22 25.22 -13.86 7.58
CA GLU A 22 25.92 -12.99 6.59
C GLU A 22 27.40 -12.85 6.94
N GLN A 23 27.72 -12.63 8.22
CA GLN A 23 29.08 -12.35 8.66
C GLN A 23 29.30 -12.85 10.09
N ILE A 24 30.49 -13.34 10.38
CA ILE A 24 30.95 -13.65 11.75
C ILE A 24 32.18 -12.77 12.03
N ARG A 25 32.19 -12.13 13.18
CA ARG A 25 33.33 -11.33 13.69
C ARG A 25 33.87 -11.95 14.97
N ASP A 26 35.17 -11.88 15.17
CA ASP A 26 35.82 -12.26 16.42
C ASP A 26 35.69 -11.16 17.50
N SER A 27 36.29 -11.41 18.68
CA SER A 27 36.27 -10.47 19.80
C SER A 27 37.04 -9.18 19.54
N SER A 28 37.90 -9.12 18.54
CA SER A 28 38.59 -7.90 18.09
C SER A 28 37.80 -7.11 17.05
N GLY A 29 36.69 -7.64 16.56
CA GLY A 29 35.88 -7.07 15.49
C GLY A 29 36.34 -7.48 14.08
N ALA A 30 37.37 -8.32 13.95
CA ALA A 30 37.83 -8.79 12.66
C ALA A 30 36.85 -9.80 12.06
N VAL A 31 36.64 -9.71 10.75
CA VAL A 31 35.73 -10.61 10.01
C VAL A 31 36.43 -11.95 9.84
N VAL A 32 35.90 -13.00 10.44
CA VAL A 32 36.40 -14.39 10.34
C VAL A 32 35.60 -15.25 9.36
N TYR A 33 34.39 -14.79 9.02
CA TYR A 33 33.55 -15.39 7.98
C TYR A 33 32.72 -14.31 7.31
N GLN A 34 32.62 -14.37 6.00
CA GLN A 34 31.71 -13.57 5.17
C GLN A 34 31.01 -14.49 4.17
N HIS A 35 29.68 -14.42 4.11
CA HIS A 35 28.95 -15.16 3.11
C HIS A 35 29.30 -14.64 1.69
N ASP A 36 29.44 -15.57 0.75
CA ASP A 36 29.63 -15.25 -0.67
C ASP A 36 28.25 -15.04 -1.33
N ASN A 37 27.94 -13.79 -1.63
CA ASN A 37 26.70 -13.38 -2.28
C ASN A 37 26.76 -13.51 -3.82
N THR A 38 27.72 -14.28 -4.36
CA THR A 38 27.78 -14.57 -5.80
C THR A 38 26.63 -15.52 -6.18
N PRO A 39 25.88 -15.23 -7.27
CA PRO A 39 24.84 -16.13 -7.73
C PRO A 39 25.42 -17.47 -8.19
N LEU A 40 24.79 -18.58 -7.82
CA LEU A 40 25.18 -19.90 -8.25
C LEU A 40 25.08 -20.07 -9.78
N ARG A 41 24.04 -19.50 -10.38
CA ARG A 41 23.81 -19.47 -11.84
C ARG A 41 22.62 -18.56 -12.18
N GLN A 42 22.55 -18.14 -13.43
CA GLN A 42 21.33 -17.57 -14.01
C GLN A 42 20.46 -18.72 -14.54
N VAL A 43 19.19 -18.79 -14.11
CA VAL A 43 18.24 -19.87 -14.46
C VAL A 43 17.25 -19.45 -15.53
N VAL A 44 16.94 -18.15 -15.62
CA VAL A 44 16.13 -17.55 -16.70
C VAL A 44 16.76 -16.23 -17.12
N SER A 45 16.40 -15.71 -18.30
CA SER A 45 16.88 -14.40 -18.74
C SER A 45 16.26 -13.26 -17.93
N GLN A 46 16.91 -12.11 -17.91
CA GLN A 46 16.37 -10.90 -17.28
C GLN A 46 15.00 -10.51 -17.87
N GLN A 47 14.84 -10.65 -19.20
CA GLN A 47 13.58 -10.39 -19.87
C GLN A 47 12.48 -11.35 -19.41
N THR A 48 12.78 -12.66 -19.30
CA THR A 48 11.83 -13.64 -18.78
C THR A 48 11.43 -13.34 -17.34
N SER A 49 12.40 -12.93 -16.52
CA SER A 49 12.15 -12.51 -15.13
C SER A 49 11.24 -11.28 -15.06
N ALA A 50 11.45 -10.28 -15.91
CA ALA A 50 10.59 -9.09 -15.98
C ALA A 50 9.16 -9.47 -16.35
N THR A 51 8.96 -10.27 -17.41
CA THR A 51 7.63 -10.75 -17.80
C THR A 51 6.96 -11.58 -16.69
N ALA A 52 7.75 -12.40 -15.98
CA ALA A 52 7.23 -13.16 -14.84
C ALA A 52 6.71 -12.24 -13.72
N ARG A 53 7.43 -11.14 -13.40
CA ARG A 53 6.97 -10.15 -12.42
C ARG A 53 5.65 -9.50 -12.84
N GLU A 54 5.52 -9.07 -14.09
CA GLU A 54 4.29 -8.49 -14.64
C GLU A 54 3.11 -9.46 -14.51
N CYS A 55 3.30 -10.72 -14.92
CA CYS A 55 2.26 -11.74 -14.78
C CYS A 55 1.86 -11.99 -13.32
N LEU A 56 2.85 -12.02 -12.40
CA LEU A 56 2.61 -12.28 -10.99
C LEU A 56 2.00 -11.06 -10.28
N GLU A 57 2.29 -9.85 -10.72
CA GLU A 57 1.59 -8.64 -10.28
C GLU A 57 0.13 -8.67 -10.70
N TYR A 58 -0.17 -9.06 -11.95
CA TYR A 58 -1.53 -9.21 -12.43
C TYR A 58 -2.36 -10.22 -11.61
N VAL A 59 -1.73 -11.31 -11.12
CA VAL A 59 -2.40 -12.27 -10.22
C VAL A 59 -2.92 -11.59 -8.95
N VAL A 60 -2.21 -10.59 -8.46
CA VAL A 60 -2.57 -9.86 -7.22
C VAL A 60 -3.45 -8.66 -7.53
N SER A 61 -3.23 -7.93 -8.62
CA SER A 61 -4.06 -6.77 -8.98
C SER A 61 -5.48 -7.19 -9.41
N ASP A 62 -5.60 -8.25 -10.20
CA ASP A 62 -6.86 -8.59 -10.89
C ASP A 62 -7.25 -10.07 -10.81
N GLY A 63 -6.32 -10.92 -10.35
CA GLY A 63 -6.49 -12.37 -10.33
C GLY A 63 -6.94 -12.95 -8.99
N GLY A 64 -6.69 -14.26 -8.83
CA GLY A 64 -7.04 -15.02 -7.63
C GLY A 64 -6.24 -14.67 -6.37
N GLY A 65 -5.22 -13.84 -6.49
CA GLY A 65 -4.39 -13.33 -5.37
C GLY A 65 -4.81 -11.95 -4.86
N ARG A 66 -5.91 -11.38 -5.34
CA ARG A 66 -6.33 -9.98 -5.03
C ARG A 66 -6.42 -9.66 -3.54
N ASN A 67 -6.70 -10.64 -2.69
CA ASN A 67 -6.71 -10.46 -1.24
C ASN A 67 -5.30 -10.26 -0.65
N GLY A 68 -4.25 -10.39 -1.46
CA GLY A 68 -2.86 -10.09 -1.12
C GLY A 68 -2.44 -8.67 -1.45
N GLN A 69 -3.33 -7.83 -1.95
CA GLN A 69 -3.03 -6.42 -2.24
C GLN A 69 -2.72 -5.65 -0.95
N VAL A 70 -1.81 -4.68 -1.08
CA VAL A 70 -1.49 -3.70 -0.03
C VAL A 70 -1.58 -2.32 -0.66
N LYS A 71 -2.43 -1.46 -0.10
CA LYS A 71 -2.63 -0.10 -0.63
C LYS A 71 -1.32 0.68 -0.71
N GLY A 72 -1.09 1.33 -1.82
CA GLY A 72 0.12 2.10 -2.07
C GLY A 72 1.33 1.27 -2.46
N TYR A 73 1.20 -0.06 -2.60
CA TYR A 73 2.33 -0.92 -2.99
C TYR A 73 1.96 -1.84 -4.15
N ARG A 74 2.89 -1.98 -5.08
CA ARG A 74 2.80 -2.96 -6.15
C ARG A 74 3.24 -4.32 -5.61
N ILE A 75 2.29 -5.23 -5.45
CA ILE A 75 2.53 -6.57 -4.93
C ILE A 75 2.42 -7.59 -6.06
N GLY A 76 3.43 -8.42 -6.22
CA GLY A 76 3.34 -9.60 -7.05
C GLY A 76 3.16 -10.86 -6.20
N GLY A 77 2.53 -11.89 -6.73
CA GLY A 77 2.34 -13.12 -5.95
C GLY A 77 1.70 -14.27 -6.71
N LYS A 78 1.65 -15.43 -6.05
CA LYS A 78 1.05 -16.65 -6.57
C LYS A 78 0.37 -17.45 -5.48
N THR A 79 -0.88 -17.80 -5.70
CA THR A 79 -1.66 -18.72 -4.86
C THR A 79 -1.31 -20.17 -5.16
N GLY A 80 -1.35 -21.01 -4.14
CA GLY A 80 -1.23 -22.46 -4.26
C GLY A 80 -2.31 -23.17 -3.45
N THR A 81 -2.81 -24.29 -3.97
CA THR A 81 -3.68 -25.22 -3.27
C THR A 81 -3.29 -26.62 -3.74
N ALA A 82 -2.79 -27.43 -2.85
CA ALA A 82 -2.30 -28.77 -3.15
C ALA A 82 -3.06 -29.79 -2.33
N ASP A 83 -3.63 -30.80 -2.99
CA ASP A 83 -4.31 -31.92 -2.32
C ASP A 83 -3.32 -32.82 -1.59
N LYS A 84 -3.68 -33.29 -0.40
CA LYS A 84 -2.93 -34.26 0.40
C LYS A 84 -3.34 -35.72 0.12
N GLY A 85 -3.85 -35.96 -1.06
CA GLY A 85 -4.25 -37.29 -1.52
C GLY A 85 -5.60 -37.75 -0.96
N LYS A 86 -5.67 -38.97 -0.35
CA LYS A 86 -6.94 -39.61 -0.02
C LYS A 86 -7.70 -39.02 1.19
N THR A 87 -7.08 -38.12 1.95
CA THR A 87 -7.72 -37.51 3.15
C THR A 87 -8.69 -36.40 2.80
N GLY A 88 -8.63 -35.89 1.58
CA GLY A 88 -9.36 -34.69 1.18
C GLY A 88 -8.82 -33.39 1.81
N ASP A 89 -7.74 -33.47 2.59
CA ASP A 89 -7.06 -32.29 3.13
C ASP A 89 -6.22 -31.60 2.06
N VAL A 90 -5.94 -30.32 2.28
CA VAL A 90 -5.16 -29.50 1.37
C VAL A 90 -4.05 -28.74 2.10
N VAL A 91 -2.98 -28.45 1.39
CA VAL A 91 -2.02 -27.42 1.78
C VAL A 91 -2.32 -26.19 0.93
N VAL A 92 -2.69 -25.09 1.56
CA VAL A 92 -2.94 -23.81 0.90
C VAL A 92 -1.76 -22.88 1.12
N SER A 93 -1.34 -22.14 0.09
CA SER A 93 -0.18 -21.27 0.17
C SER A 93 -0.33 -20.01 -0.65
N PHE A 94 0.45 -19.02 -0.29
CA PHE A 94 0.60 -17.80 -1.06
C PHE A 94 2.05 -17.32 -0.98
N VAL A 95 2.62 -17.05 -2.14
CA VAL A 95 3.89 -16.34 -2.26
C VAL A 95 3.56 -14.88 -2.59
N ALA A 96 4.18 -13.96 -1.88
CA ALA A 96 4.10 -12.53 -2.17
C ALA A 96 5.51 -11.94 -2.27
N PHE A 97 5.69 -10.95 -3.14
CA PHE A 97 6.92 -10.17 -3.22
C PHE A 97 6.60 -8.71 -3.51
N ALA A 98 7.47 -7.82 -3.10
CA ALA A 98 7.29 -6.38 -3.26
C ALA A 98 8.65 -5.62 -3.25
N PRO A 99 8.72 -4.43 -3.90
CA PRO A 99 7.80 -3.96 -4.96
C PRO A 99 7.81 -4.89 -6.18
N ALA A 100 6.72 -4.93 -6.98
CA ALA A 100 6.65 -5.88 -8.08
C ALA A 100 7.63 -5.57 -9.23
N ASP A 101 7.97 -4.31 -9.41
CA ASP A 101 8.94 -3.83 -10.42
C ASP A 101 10.39 -3.98 -9.98
N ASP A 102 10.69 -3.83 -8.69
CA ASP A 102 12.03 -4.00 -8.11
C ASP A 102 11.97 -4.77 -6.79
N PRO A 103 11.83 -6.11 -6.81
CA PRO A 103 11.59 -6.91 -5.62
C PRO A 103 12.70 -6.82 -4.58
N GLN A 104 12.37 -6.31 -3.39
CA GLN A 104 13.26 -6.23 -2.23
C GLN A 104 12.98 -7.34 -1.20
N ILE A 105 11.76 -7.87 -1.20
CA ILE A 105 11.35 -8.95 -0.31
C ILE A 105 10.47 -9.97 -1.03
N ILE A 106 10.65 -11.22 -0.66
CA ILE A 106 9.76 -12.32 -1.04
C ILE A 106 9.37 -13.11 0.21
N MET A 107 8.09 -13.46 0.32
CA MET A 107 7.52 -14.20 1.45
C MET A 107 6.70 -15.37 0.94
N LEU A 108 6.83 -16.52 1.60
CA LEU A 108 5.98 -17.70 1.39
C LEU A 108 5.25 -17.99 2.69
N ILE A 109 3.94 -18.05 2.64
CA ILE A 109 3.09 -18.54 3.74
C ILE A 109 2.37 -19.79 3.27
N ALA A 110 2.32 -20.79 4.13
CA ALA A 110 1.58 -22.02 3.89
C ALA A 110 0.78 -22.43 5.14
N MET A 111 -0.43 -22.90 4.93
CA MET A 111 -1.28 -23.51 5.97
C MET A 111 -1.53 -24.96 5.58
N ASP A 112 -1.19 -25.86 6.47
CA ASP A 112 -1.45 -27.30 6.30
C ASP A 112 -2.78 -27.67 6.93
N SER A 113 -3.64 -28.32 6.14
CA SER A 113 -4.94 -28.82 6.58
C SER A 113 -5.78 -27.79 7.34
N PRO A 114 -6.05 -26.59 6.75
CA PRO A 114 -6.83 -25.57 7.42
C PRO A 114 -8.24 -26.09 7.76
N ALA A 115 -8.79 -25.61 8.88
CA ALA A 115 -10.13 -25.97 9.31
C ALA A 115 -11.18 -25.58 8.24
N ARG A 116 -12.17 -26.45 8.03
CA ARG A 116 -13.21 -26.29 7.01
C ARG A 116 -14.52 -25.69 7.53
N ASP A 117 -14.65 -25.61 8.85
CA ASP A 117 -15.80 -25.05 9.57
C ASP A 117 -15.78 -23.53 9.70
N THR A 118 -14.78 -22.86 9.15
CA THR A 118 -14.62 -21.41 9.17
C THR A 118 -15.56 -20.67 8.22
N GLY A 119 -16.30 -21.38 7.35
CA GLY A 119 -17.12 -20.80 6.30
C GLY A 119 -16.32 -20.23 5.11
N THR A 120 -14.99 -20.32 5.13
CA THR A 120 -14.10 -19.87 4.05
C THR A 120 -13.61 -21.06 3.24
N TYR A 121 -13.73 -20.99 1.91
CA TYR A 121 -13.19 -22.03 1.04
C TYR A 121 -11.67 -22.14 1.19
N PRO A 122 -11.13 -23.35 1.43
CA PRO A 122 -9.71 -23.54 1.68
C PRO A 122 -8.89 -23.36 0.40
N SER A 123 -8.43 -22.15 0.17
CA SER A 123 -7.54 -21.78 -0.95
C SER A 123 -6.49 -20.77 -0.51
N GLY A 124 -5.37 -20.73 -1.22
CA GLY A 124 -4.31 -19.76 -0.95
C GLY A 124 -4.78 -18.32 -1.06
N GLY A 125 -5.67 -18.04 -2.02
CA GLY A 125 -6.22 -16.70 -2.23
C GLY A 125 -7.22 -16.25 -1.16
N ALA A 126 -8.02 -17.18 -0.61
CA ALA A 126 -9.04 -16.83 0.38
C ALA A 126 -8.50 -16.83 1.82
N MET A 127 -7.61 -17.76 2.16
CA MET A 127 -7.14 -17.92 3.54
C MET A 127 -5.76 -17.32 3.78
N VAL A 128 -4.83 -17.44 2.81
CA VAL A 128 -3.42 -17.10 3.02
C VAL A 128 -3.08 -15.70 2.52
N ALA A 129 -3.60 -15.31 1.36
CA ALA A 129 -3.32 -14.00 0.78
C ALA A 129 -3.70 -12.82 1.71
N PRO A 130 -4.85 -12.83 2.46
CA PRO A 130 -5.16 -11.77 3.42
C PRO A 130 -4.13 -11.67 4.57
N VAL A 131 -3.56 -12.81 4.99
CA VAL A 131 -2.50 -12.83 6.02
C VAL A 131 -1.22 -12.22 5.47
N ALA A 132 -0.86 -12.59 4.24
CA ALA A 132 0.29 -12.02 3.55
C ALA A 132 0.18 -10.51 3.36
N SER A 133 -1.01 -10.02 2.97
CA SER A 133 -1.30 -8.58 2.84
C SER A 133 -1.03 -7.83 4.14
N LYS A 134 -1.53 -8.32 5.27
CA LYS A 134 -1.31 -7.70 6.59
C LYS A 134 0.17 -7.65 6.98
N ILE A 135 0.89 -8.76 6.77
CA ILE A 135 2.32 -8.83 7.09
C ILE A 135 3.11 -7.88 6.18
N MET A 136 2.83 -7.86 4.87
CA MET A 136 3.49 -6.95 3.93
C MET A 136 3.22 -5.47 4.27
N ALA A 137 2.00 -5.14 4.68
CA ALA A 137 1.65 -3.78 5.08
C ALA A 137 2.49 -3.24 6.27
N GLU A 138 2.97 -4.13 7.14
CA GLU A 138 3.85 -3.78 8.26
C GLU A 138 5.34 -3.81 7.87
N ILE A 139 5.75 -4.79 7.06
CA ILE A 139 7.16 -4.98 6.70
C ILE A 139 7.64 -3.93 5.70
N LEU A 140 6.84 -3.54 4.71
CA LEU A 140 7.28 -2.62 3.65
C LEU A 140 7.69 -1.26 4.20
N PRO A 141 6.91 -0.58 5.07
CA PRO A 141 7.36 0.66 5.72
C PRO A 141 8.59 0.44 6.62
N TYR A 142 8.68 -0.70 7.32
CA TYR A 142 9.84 -1.04 8.16
C TYR A 142 11.13 -1.16 7.35
N LEU A 143 11.04 -1.65 6.11
CA LEU A 143 12.17 -1.71 5.17
C LEU A 143 12.47 -0.36 4.50
N GLY A 144 11.73 0.70 4.82
CA GLY A 144 11.90 2.02 4.22
C GLY A 144 11.37 2.12 2.79
N ILE A 145 10.49 1.20 2.39
CA ILE A 145 9.83 1.23 1.09
C ILE A 145 8.61 2.14 1.21
N GLU A 146 8.67 3.31 0.59
CA GLU A 146 7.58 4.29 0.65
C GLU A 146 6.40 3.88 -0.22
N PRO A 147 5.15 4.06 0.25
CA PRO A 147 3.97 3.76 -0.55
C PRO A 147 3.76 4.79 -1.66
N THR A 148 3.33 4.32 -2.82
CA THR A 148 2.89 5.14 -3.96
C THR A 148 1.43 4.80 -4.26
N TYR A 149 0.52 5.69 -3.87
CA TYR A 149 -0.92 5.48 -4.03
C TYR A 149 -1.39 5.86 -5.43
N THR A 150 -2.29 5.06 -6.00
CA THR A 150 -3.07 5.45 -7.18
C THR A 150 -4.16 6.44 -6.79
N ALA A 151 -4.73 7.16 -7.78
CA ALA A 151 -5.85 8.06 -7.54
C ALA A 151 -7.07 7.32 -6.96
N GLU A 152 -7.32 6.09 -7.41
CA GLU A 152 -8.40 5.23 -6.92
C GLU A 152 -8.16 4.76 -5.47
N GLU A 153 -6.94 4.42 -5.11
CA GLU A 153 -6.58 4.01 -3.76
C GLU A 153 -6.71 5.16 -2.75
N LEU A 154 -6.50 6.39 -3.21
CA LEU A 154 -6.68 7.62 -2.42
C LEU A 154 -8.14 8.04 -2.29
N MET A 155 -9.02 7.58 -3.19
CA MET A 155 -10.45 7.86 -3.09
C MET A 155 -11.04 7.31 -1.80
N GLY A 156 -11.35 8.22 -0.87
CA GLY A 156 -11.95 7.88 0.43
C GLY A 156 -10.98 7.35 1.51
N ALA A 157 -9.69 7.29 1.24
CA ALA A 157 -8.68 7.06 2.28
C ALA A 157 -8.29 8.40 2.93
N ASP A 158 -8.22 8.43 4.26
CA ASP A 158 -7.69 9.60 4.98
C ASP A 158 -6.17 9.72 4.71
N THR A 159 -5.75 10.89 4.24
CA THR A 159 -4.35 11.18 3.89
C THR A 159 -3.90 12.48 4.54
N THR A 160 -2.64 12.54 4.95
CA THR A 160 -2.07 13.74 5.59
C THR A 160 -1.69 14.78 4.53
N VAL A 161 -2.21 15.99 4.68
CA VAL A 161 -1.88 17.13 3.83
C VAL A 161 -0.40 17.50 4.00
N PRO A 162 0.39 17.59 2.92
CA PRO A 162 1.78 17.99 3.02
C PRO A 162 1.89 19.48 3.40
N TYR A 163 2.94 19.84 4.14
CA TYR A 163 3.27 21.24 4.37
C TYR A 163 4.05 21.78 3.17
N VAL A 164 3.53 22.84 2.52
CA VAL A 164 4.10 23.40 1.29
C VAL A 164 4.28 24.94 1.33
N VAL A 165 4.02 25.55 2.48
CA VAL A 165 4.26 27.00 2.66
C VAL A 165 5.75 27.29 2.53
N GLY A 166 6.11 28.33 1.77
CA GLY A 166 7.49 28.70 1.45
C GLY A 166 8.09 28.03 0.23
N MET A 167 7.40 27.06 -0.39
CA MET A 167 7.82 26.42 -1.65
C MET A 167 7.42 27.28 -2.87
N THR A 168 8.06 27.03 -4.00
CA THR A 168 7.59 27.55 -5.30
C THR A 168 6.24 26.94 -5.66
N ARG A 169 5.52 27.59 -6.57
CA ARG A 169 4.19 27.10 -7.03
C ARG A 169 4.29 25.68 -7.62
N GLU A 170 5.29 25.46 -8.45
CA GLU A 170 5.52 24.19 -9.14
C GLU A 170 5.85 23.06 -8.14
N GLU A 171 6.78 23.32 -7.22
CA GLU A 171 7.16 22.34 -6.19
C GLU A 171 5.99 22.00 -5.27
N ALA A 172 5.25 23.02 -4.83
CA ALA A 172 4.09 22.85 -3.96
C ALA A 172 2.98 22.05 -4.67
N GLN A 173 2.69 22.39 -5.93
CA GLN A 173 1.69 21.69 -6.72
C GLN A 173 2.06 20.23 -6.94
N GLN A 174 3.31 19.94 -7.26
CA GLN A 174 3.79 18.57 -7.43
C GLN A 174 3.68 17.80 -6.12
N ARG A 175 4.13 18.38 -5.00
CA ARG A 175 4.09 17.73 -3.69
C ARG A 175 2.68 17.42 -3.19
N VAL A 176 1.71 18.30 -3.50
CA VAL A 176 0.29 18.07 -3.17
C VAL A 176 -0.28 16.94 -4.03
N LYS A 177 0.03 16.93 -5.33
CA LYS A 177 -0.39 15.88 -6.28
C LYS A 177 0.20 14.52 -5.95
N ASP A 178 1.48 14.46 -5.57
CA ASP A 178 2.16 13.21 -5.18
C ASP A 178 1.51 12.54 -3.95
N ARG A 179 0.77 13.32 -3.15
CA ARG A 179 -0.04 12.82 -2.05
C ARG A 179 -1.49 12.53 -2.42
N GLY A 180 -1.83 12.64 -3.73
CA GLY A 180 -3.14 12.31 -4.29
C GLY A 180 -4.20 13.38 -4.13
N PHE A 181 -3.84 14.56 -3.64
CA PHE A 181 -4.78 15.68 -3.52
C PHE A 181 -4.94 16.46 -4.82
N GLY A 182 -6.16 16.98 -5.03
CA GLY A 182 -6.37 18.07 -5.96
C GLY A 182 -5.64 19.34 -5.48
N CYS A 183 -5.26 20.22 -6.41
CA CYS A 183 -4.57 21.47 -6.08
C CYS A 183 -5.21 22.64 -6.79
N GLN A 184 -5.52 23.70 -6.04
CA GLN A 184 -5.96 24.99 -6.57
C GLN A 184 -5.03 26.08 -6.05
N ILE A 185 -4.48 26.91 -6.95
CA ILE A 185 -3.62 28.04 -6.58
C ILE A 185 -4.43 29.33 -6.68
N VAL A 186 -4.34 30.17 -5.64
CA VAL A 186 -4.99 31.48 -5.56
C VAL A 186 -3.91 32.56 -5.37
N GLY A 187 -3.90 33.53 -6.25
CA GLY A 187 -2.88 34.59 -6.29
C GLY A 187 -1.80 34.36 -7.35
N ASP A 188 -0.95 35.38 -7.54
CA ASP A 188 0.03 35.47 -8.64
C ASP A 188 1.49 35.44 -8.13
N GLY A 189 1.71 35.30 -6.82
CA GLY A 189 3.04 35.23 -6.22
C GLY A 189 3.82 33.98 -6.64
N ASP A 190 5.16 34.05 -6.62
CA ASP A 190 6.04 32.95 -7.02
C ASP A 190 6.14 31.85 -5.96
N THR A 191 5.81 32.18 -4.71
CA THR A 191 5.90 31.26 -3.58
C THR A 191 4.57 31.13 -2.85
N ILE A 192 4.33 29.96 -2.25
CA ILE A 192 3.14 29.70 -1.45
C ILE A 192 3.29 30.37 -0.08
N THR A 193 2.37 31.27 0.23
CA THR A 193 2.34 32.05 1.49
C THR A 193 1.45 31.40 2.55
N ASP A 194 0.39 30.68 2.14
CA ASP A 194 -0.52 29.94 3.04
C ASP A 194 -1.16 28.77 2.29
N GLN A 195 -1.78 27.85 3.01
CA GLN A 195 -2.51 26.70 2.47
C GLN A 195 -3.75 26.37 3.28
N THR A 196 -4.75 25.78 2.61
CA THR A 196 -5.96 25.24 3.25
C THR A 196 -6.32 23.89 2.64
N PRO A 197 -6.43 22.80 3.43
CA PRO A 197 -6.18 22.74 4.88
C PRO A 197 -4.71 22.92 5.26
N ALA A 198 -4.44 23.15 6.54
CA ALA A 198 -3.09 23.29 7.04
C ALA A 198 -2.27 22.01 6.84
N GLY A 199 -0.95 22.13 6.68
CA GLY A 199 -0.05 21.00 6.65
C GLY A 199 -0.17 20.16 7.91
N GLY A 200 -0.19 18.83 7.76
CA GLY A 200 -0.46 17.87 8.85
C GLY A 200 -1.94 17.56 9.08
N ALA A 201 -2.87 18.29 8.48
CA ALA A 201 -4.30 17.94 8.55
C ALA A 201 -4.55 16.59 7.86
N ILE A 202 -5.42 15.77 8.46
CA ILE A 202 -5.83 14.48 7.90
C ILE A 202 -7.21 14.69 7.25
N ILE A 203 -7.26 14.54 5.92
CA ILE A 203 -8.48 14.70 5.12
C ILE A 203 -8.59 13.57 4.10
N PRO A 204 -9.80 13.30 3.55
CA PRO A 204 -9.95 12.30 2.49
C PRO A 204 -8.99 12.56 1.33
N GLY A 205 -8.31 11.50 0.87
CA GLY A 205 -7.57 11.52 -0.40
C GLY A 205 -8.51 11.99 -1.51
N ASN A 206 -8.02 12.63 -2.55
CA ASN A 206 -8.78 13.33 -3.59
C ASN A 206 -9.41 14.69 -3.18
N ALA A 207 -9.38 15.10 -1.92
CA ALA A 207 -9.78 16.46 -1.55
C ALA A 207 -8.87 17.50 -2.23
N THR A 208 -9.41 18.70 -2.45
CA THR A 208 -8.62 19.81 -3.05
C THR A 208 -7.93 20.61 -1.95
N VAL A 209 -6.62 20.76 -2.07
CA VAL A 209 -5.82 21.70 -1.24
C VAL A 209 -5.72 23.02 -1.96
N ILE A 210 -6.10 24.11 -1.28
CA ILE A 210 -5.97 25.47 -1.80
C ILE A 210 -4.62 26.02 -1.33
N LEU A 211 -3.83 26.50 -2.26
CA LEU A 211 -2.53 27.11 -2.05
C LEU A 211 -2.62 28.61 -2.35
N TYR A 212 -2.25 29.44 -1.39
CA TYR A 212 -2.27 30.88 -1.55
C TYR A 212 -0.87 31.37 -1.94
N ALA A 213 -0.75 32.00 -3.10
CA ALA A 213 0.49 32.57 -3.62
C ALA A 213 0.40 34.08 -3.56
N GLY A 214 0.64 34.68 -2.38
CA GLY A 214 0.53 36.10 -2.13
C GLY A 214 -0.91 36.65 -2.00
N ALA A 215 -1.93 35.85 -2.23
CA ALA A 215 -3.32 36.21 -1.95
C ALA A 215 -3.63 36.02 -0.45
N GLU A 216 -4.48 36.89 0.09
CA GLU A 216 -4.99 36.70 1.44
C GLU A 216 -5.95 35.50 1.48
N LYS A 217 -5.80 34.69 2.53
CA LYS A 217 -6.70 33.58 2.81
C LYS A 217 -8.07 34.15 3.16
N ALA A 218 -9.10 33.70 2.45
CA ALA A 218 -10.47 34.07 2.75
C ALA A 218 -10.82 33.59 4.18
N THR A 219 -11.14 34.51 5.06
CA THR A 219 -11.60 34.27 6.44
C THR A 219 -13.13 34.25 6.50
N GLU A 220 -13.79 33.61 5.52
CA GLU A 220 -15.23 33.45 5.59
C GLU A 220 -15.59 32.46 6.70
N LEU A 221 -16.28 32.98 7.71
CA LEU A 221 -16.90 32.13 8.74
C LEU A 221 -18.07 31.39 8.10
N CYS A 222 -18.01 30.07 8.05
CA CYS A 222 -19.15 29.25 7.66
C CYS A 222 -19.93 28.78 8.88
N THR A 223 -21.23 28.71 8.74
CA THR A 223 -22.09 28.11 9.80
C THR A 223 -22.05 26.59 9.66
N VAL A 224 -21.64 25.89 10.73
CA VAL A 224 -21.66 24.42 10.76
C VAL A 224 -23.12 23.94 10.74
N PRO A 225 -23.55 23.19 9.72
CA PRO A 225 -24.91 22.66 9.65
C PRO A 225 -25.15 21.60 10.74
N ASN A 226 -26.39 21.43 11.16
CA ASN A 226 -26.74 20.33 12.06
C ASN A 226 -26.70 18.99 11.31
N LEU A 227 -25.75 18.14 11.67
CA LEU A 227 -25.48 16.84 11.05
C LEU A 227 -26.05 15.66 11.84
N LEU A 228 -26.52 15.89 13.09
CA LEU A 228 -27.05 14.83 13.95
C LEU A 228 -28.26 14.13 13.32
N GLY A 229 -28.27 12.80 13.39
CA GLY A 229 -29.33 11.97 12.83
C GLY A 229 -29.33 11.86 11.30
N ARG A 230 -28.32 12.42 10.62
CA ARG A 230 -28.17 12.32 9.15
C ARG A 230 -27.35 11.09 8.78
N THR A 231 -27.63 10.53 7.62
CA THR A 231 -26.73 9.52 7.05
C THR A 231 -25.39 10.15 6.70
N ALA A 232 -24.32 9.33 6.59
CA ALA A 232 -23.00 9.81 6.21
C ALA A 232 -23.01 10.59 4.88
N SER A 233 -23.80 10.13 3.91
CA SER A 233 -23.95 10.79 2.60
C SER A 233 -24.65 12.14 2.70
N GLU A 234 -25.76 12.23 3.46
CA GLU A 234 -26.48 13.50 3.69
C GLU A 234 -25.63 14.50 4.47
N ALA A 235 -24.94 14.02 5.53
CA ALA A 235 -24.05 14.84 6.33
C ALA A 235 -22.91 15.43 5.47
N ASN A 236 -22.30 14.61 4.61
CA ASN A 236 -21.24 15.06 3.72
C ASN A 236 -21.75 16.09 2.70
N SER A 237 -22.93 15.89 2.13
CA SER A 237 -23.54 16.87 1.21
C SER A 237 -23.86 18.21 1.89
N LEU A 238 -24.40 18.17 3.12
CA LEU A 238 -24.69 19.39 3.88
C LEU A 238 -23.42 20.14 4.26
N ALA A 239 -22.38 19.43 4.69
CA ALA A 239 -21.10 20.04 5.04
C ALA A 239 -20.40 20.64 3.80
N SER A 240 -20.36 19.90 2.68
CA SER A 240 -19.76 20.39 1.44
C SER A 240 -20.46 21.67 0.93
N ASN A 241 -21.79 21.74 1.01
CA ASN A 241 -22.55 22.93 0.65
C ASN A 241 -22.24 24.11 1.58
N ALA A 242 -21.80 23.86 2.80
CA ALA A 242 -21.35 24.87 3.76
C ALA A 242 -19.84 25.17 3.68
N GLY A 243 -19.13 24.59 2.68
CA GLY A 243 -17.68 24.75 2.52
C GLY A 243 -16.84 23.97 3.54
N LEU A 244 -17.43 22.95 4.18
CA LEU A 244 -16.78 22.12 5.20
C LEU A 244 -16.44 20.75 4.66
N ILE A 245 -15.34 20.17 5.17
CA ILE A 245 -14.93 18.79 4.91
C ILE A 245 -15.18 17.98 6.19
N LEU A 246 -15.89 16.86 6.07
CA LEU A 246 -16.17 15.96 7.21
C LEU A 246 -15.15 14.83 7.28
N ARG A 247 -14.76 14.49 8.50
CA ARG A 247 -14.10 13.24 8.83
C ARG A 247 -15.03 12.40 9.69
N PHE A 248 -15.37 11.20 9.20
CA PHE A 248 -16.15 10.24 9.96
C PHE A 248 -15.22 9.34 10.77
N THR A 249 -15.53 9.16 12.08
CA THR A 249 -14.84 8.21 12.96
C THR A 249 -15.86 7.25 13.55
N GLY A 250 -15.46 5.99 13.81
CA GLY A 250 -16.36 4.96 14.34
C GLY A 250 -16.68 3.89 13.33
N ALA A 251 -17.81 3.20 13.45
CA ALA A 251 -18.24 2.14 12.56
C ALA A 251 -18.67 2.73 11.18
N THR A 252 -17.74 2.79 10.23
CA THR A 252 -17.96 3.34 8.89
C THR A 252 -18.37 2.26 7.88
N ASN A 253 -18.69 1.04 8.32
CA ASN A 253 -19.14 0.00 7.42
C ASN A 253 -20.46 0.43 6.78
N SER A 254 -20.40 0.61 5.47
CA SER A 254 -21.42 1.09 4.55
C SER A 254 -22.61 0.14 4.39
N THR A 255 -23.21 -0.28 5.48
CA THR A 255 -24.59 -0.78 5.44
C THR A 255 -25.51 0.43 5.58
N SER A 256 -26.41 0.60 4.63
CA SER A 256 -27.47 1.61 4.65
C SER A 256 -28.11 1.72 6.03
N GLY A 257 -27.78 2.79 6.78
CA GLY A 257 -28.35 3.01 8.10
C GLY A 257 -27.41 3.62 9.15
N SER A 258 -26.11 3.77 8.87
CA SER A 258 -25.21 4.49 9.79
C SER A 258 -25.60 5.98 9.84
N ILE A 259 -25.89 6.50 11.02
CA ILE A 259 -26.23 7.91 11.26
C ILE A 259 -25.16 8.61 12.08
N VAL A 260 -25.03 9.91 11.88
CA VAL A 260 -24.14 10.78 12.68
C VAL A 260 -24.74 10.96 14.07
N VAL A 261 -23.96 10.66 15.09
CA VAL A 261 -24.32 10.78 16.51
C VAL A 261 -23.46 11.81 17.23
#